data_ec21c9ebec860d608aaa46259f06e76f
#
_entry.id   ec21c9ebec860d608aaa46259f06e76f
#
_cell.length_a   1.000
_cell.length_b   1.000
_cell.length_c   1.000
_cell.angle_alpha   90.00
_cell.angle_beta   90.00
_cell.angle_gamma   90.00
#
_symmetry.space_group_name_H-M   'P 1'
#
loop_
_entity.id
_entity.type
_entity.pdbx_description
1 polymer ?
#
loop_
_entity_poly.entity_id
_entity_poly.type
_entity_poly.pdbx_seq_one_letter_code
_entity_poly.pdbx_strand_id
1 'polypeptide(L)'
;MTDLDPNLLFIKLGGSLITDKDQAESAKADIIFALLQEIRQQLQRDPSLKILIGHGSGSFGHHTARKFGTRQGVSTPEDWQGFQEVWLSARKLNQIVVYLAAKARLPVISFPPSAATFTANHIVQRWELTPMRNVLAHG
;
A
#
# COMPACT_ATOMS: atom_id res chain seq x y z
N MET A 1 17.70 -3.23 21.32
CA MET A 1 16.27 -3.49 21.08
C MET A 1 15.64 -2.16 20.74
N THR A 2 15.14 -1.98 19.54
CA THR A 2 14.37 -0.76 19.20
C THR A 2 13.05 -0.87 19.94
N ASP A 3 12.80 0.01 20.90
CA ASP A 3 11.50 0.10 21.55
C ASP A 3 10.45 0.39 20.47
N LEU A 4 9.57 -0.57 20.26
CA LEU A 4 8.41 -0.39 19.39
C LEU A 4 7.48 0.62 20.09
N ASP A 5 7.07 1.66 19.37
CA ASP A 5 6.06 2.59 19.87
C ASP A 5 4.78 1.79 20.20
N PRO A 6 4.35 1.71 21.46
CA PRO A 6 3.20 0.90 21.85
C PRO A 6 1.90 1.38 21.21
N ASN A 7 1.87 2.61 20.71
CA ASN A 7 0.71 3.20 20.06
C ASN A 7 0.73 3.05 18.52
N LEU A 8 1.76 2.39 17.96
CA LEU A 8 1.84 2.15 16.52
C LEU A 8 1.07 0.90 16.14
N LEU A 9 0.02 1.08 15.35
CA LEU A 9 -0.78 0.00 14.77
C LEU A 9 -0.52 -0.11 13.26
N PHE A 10 -0.20 -1.33 12.81
CA PHE A 10 -0.10 -1.64 11.40
C PHE A 10 -1.36 -2.38 10.92
N ILE A 11 -2.12 -1.77 10.00
CA ILE A 11 -3.34 -2.34 9.42
C ILE A 11 -3.10 -2.68 7.97
N LYS A 12 -3.37 -3.93 7.57
CA LYS A 12 -3.27 -4.34 6.18
C LYS A 12 -4.65 -4.59 5.58
N LEU A 13 -5.03 -3.82 4.57
CA LEU A 13 -6.21 -4.08 3.77
C LEU A 13 -5.90 -5.15 2.72
N GLY A 14 -6.51 -6.33 2.85
CA GLY A 14 -6.30 -7.43 1.92
C GLY A 14 -6.74 -7.09 0.50
N GLY A 15 -5.93 -7.41 -0.52
CA GLY A 15 -6.24 -7.10 -1.92
C GLY A 15 -7.59 -7.69 -2.37
N SER A 16 -7.93 -8.91 -1.95
CA SER A 16 -9.22 -9.54 -2.27
C SER A 16 -10.42 -8.92 -1.54
N LEU A 17 -10.17 -8.23 -0.42
CA LEU A 17 -11.20 -7.49 0.31
C LEU A 17 -11.56 -6.21 -0.45
N ILE A 18 -10.55 -5.48 -0.93
CA ILE A 18 -10.69 -4.13 -1.47
C ILE A 18 -10.78 -4.08 -3.00
N THR A 19 -10.63 -5.22 -3.69
CA THR A 19 -10.78 -5.31 -5.16
C THR A 19 -11.66 -6.48 -5.56
N ASP A 20 -12.28 -6.40 -6.73
CA ASP A 20 -12.96 -7.51 -7.35
C ASP A 20 -11.93 -8.45 -8.02
N LYS A 21 -12.03 -9.76 -7.74
CA LYS A 21 -11.10 -10.76 -8.30
C LYS A 21 -11.35 -11.06 -9.76
N ASP A 22 -12.60 -10.90 -10.19
CA ASP A 22 -13.08 -11.31 -11.51
C ASP A 22 -12.96 -10.19 -12.54
N GLN A 23 -12.68 -8.96 -12.07
CA GLN A 23 -12.49 -7.79 -12.92
C GLN A 23 -11.11 -7.17 -12.71
N ALA A 24 -10.36 -7.01 -13.82
CA ALA A 24 -9.08 -6.31 -13.78
C ALA A 24 -9.30 -4.84 -13.37
N GLU A 25 -8.40 -4.34 -12.51
CA GLU A 25 -8.39 -2.95 -12.05
C GLU A 25 -9.74 -2.45 -11.46
N SER A 26 -10.49 -3.33 -10.81
CA SER A 26 -11.77 -3.00 -10.19
C SER A 26 -11.65 -2.88 -8.68
N ALA A 27 -11.71 -1.65 -8.16
CA ALA A 27 -11.67 -1.36 -6.72
C ALA A 27 -13.09 -1.35 -6.12
N LYS A 28 -13.23 -1.93 -4.93
CA LYS A 28 -14.47 -1.88 -4.13
C LYS A 28 -14.47 -0.62 -3.28
N ALA A 29 -14.75 0.52 -3.92
CA ALA A 29 -14.63 1.85 -3.33
C ALA A 29 -15.44 2.02 -2.03
N ASP A 30 -16.66 1.46 -1.98
CA ASP A 30 -17.52 1.55 -0.80
C ASP A 30 -16.93 0.80 0.39
N ILE A 31 -16.34 -0.38 0.16
CA ILE A 31 -15.69 -1.16 1.21
C ILE A 31 -14.46 -0.43 1.72
N ILE A 32 -13.61 0.07 0.82
CA ILE A 32 -12.42 0.85 1.18
C ILE A 32 -12.83 2.05 2.02
N PHE A 33 -13.83 2.80 1.59
CA PHE A 33 -14.30 3.99 2.29
C PHE A 33 -14.84 3.67 3.68
N ALA A 34 -15.65 2.62 3.82
CA ALA A 34 -16.19 2.19 5.12
C ALA A 34 -15.07 1.82 6.11
N LEU A 35 -14.06 1.05 5.67
CA LEU A 35 -12.90 0.69 6.50
C LEU A 35 -12.11 1.94 6.93
N LEU A 36 -11.91 2.89 6.04
CA LEU A 36 -11.22 4.14 6.36
C LEU A 36 -12.01 5.02 7.33
N GLN A 37 -13.34 5.01 7.26
CA GLN A 37 -14.19 5.69 8.23
C GLN A 37 -14.08 5.05 9.64
N GLU A 38 -14.01 3.72 9.73
CA GLU A 38 -13.78 3.03 11.00
C GLU A 38 -12.41 3.38 11.59
N ILE A 39 -11.36 3.40 10.78
CA ILE A 39 -10.03 3.83 11.23
C ILE A 39 -10.08 5.26 11.77
N ARG A 40 -10.75 6.17 11.07
CA ARG A 40 -10.92 7.54 11.55
C ARG A 40 -11.63 7.61 12.89
N GLN A 41 -12.70 6.84 13.07
CA GLN A 41 -13.42 6.81 14.35
C GLN A 41 -12.52 6.34 15.49
N GLN A 42 -11.64 5.37 15.26
CA GLN A 42 -10.68 4.92 16.27
C GLN A 42 -9.66 6.01 16.62
N LEU A 43 -9.11 6.70 15.63
CA LEU A 43 -8.21 7.85 15.87
C LEU A 43 -8.89 9.00 16.62
N GLN A 44 -10.20 9.20 16.44
CA GLN A 44 -10.95 10.20 17.19
C GLN A 44 -11.18 9.77 18.65
N ARG A 45 -11.31 8.46 18.92
CA ARG A 45 -11.46 7.90 20.28
C ARG A 45 -10.15 7.87 21.04
N ASP A 46 -9.05 7.59 20.31
CA ASP A 46 -7.71 7.53 20.87
C ASP A 46 -6.73 8.31 19.97
N PRO A 47 -6.54 9.60 20.23
CA PRO A 47 -5.60 10.45 19.47
C PRO A 47 -4.12 10.09 19.65
N SER A 48 -3.79 9.20 20.59
CA SER A 48 -2.40 8.73 20.77
C SER A 48 -2.00 7.66 19.75
N LEU A 49 -2.97 7.05 19.07
CA LEU A 49 -2.71 6.02 18.06
C LEU A 49 -1.99 6.60 16.84
N LYS A 50 -0.98 5.88 16.38
CA LYS A 50 -0.30 6.09 15.10
C LYS A 50 -0.60 4.92 14.20
N ILE A 51 -1.10 5.17 13.01
CA ILE A 51 -1.56 4.09 12.13
C ILE A 51 -0.77 4.09 10.83
N LEU A 52 -0.21 2.91 10.52
CA LEU A 52 0.36 2.61 9.22
C LEU A 52 -0.61 1.68 8.46
N ILE A 53 -1.15 2.18 7.35
CA ILE A 53 -2.08 1.42 6.52
C ILE A 53 -1.34 0.86 5.31
N GLY A 54 -1.25 -0.47 5.22
CA GLY A 54 -0.81 -1.15 4.03
C GLY A 54 -1.99 -1.75 3.25
N HIS A 55 -1.83 -1.98 1.96
CA HIS A 55 -2.83 -2.70 1.19
C HIS A 55 -2.19 -3.63 0.15
N GLY A 56 -2.91 -4.71 -0.19
CA GLY A 56 -2.54 -5.59 -1.28
C GLY A 56 -2.90 -4.99 -2.63
N SER A 57 -2.24 -5.44 -3.71
CA SER A 57 -2.51 -4.96 -5.07
C SER A 57 -3.80 -5.53 -5.69
N GLY A 58 -4.32 -6.65 -5.16
CA GLY A 58 -5.55 -7.27 -5.63
C GLY A 58 -5.59 -7.48 -7.15
N SER A 59 -6.72 -7.18 -7.77
CA SER A 59 -6.91 -7.32 -9.23
C SER A 59 -6.07 -6.33 -10.05
N PHE A 60 -5.55 -5.28 -9.46
CA PHE A 60 -4.67 -4.32 -10.15
C PHE A 60 -3.29 -4.90 -10.44
N GLY A 61 -2.61 -5.48 -9.46
CA GLY A 61 -1.25 -5.97 -9.64
C GLY A 61 -1.19 -7.42 -10.15
N HIS A 62 -2.10 -8.30 -9.70
CA HIS A 62 -2.01 -9.72 -10.03
C HIS A 62 -2.23 -10.04 -11.52
N HIS A 63 -3.17 -9.38 -12.17
CA HIS A 63 -3.41 -9.55 -13.59
C HIS A 63 -2.20 -9.14 -14.43
N THR A 64 -1.68 -7.95 -14.15
CA THR A 64 -0.54 -7.38 -14.87
C THR A 64 0.74 -8.17 -14.60
N ALA A 65 1.01 -8.52 -13.34
CA ALA A 65 2.18 -9.33 -12.98
C ALA A 65 2.18 -10.73 -13.63
N ARG A 66 1.00 -11.34 -13.78
CA ARG A 66 0.85 -12.62 -14.50
C ARG A 66 1.14 -12.47 -15.98
N LYS A 67 0.62 -11.39 -16.60
CA LYS A 67 0.80 -11.11 -18.04
C LYS A 67 2.28 -10.95 -18.40
N PHE A 68 3.06 -10.28 -17.56
CA PHE A 68 4.46 -9.95 -17.82
C PHE A 68 5.47 -10.85 -17.09
N GLY A 69 5.03 -11.84 -16.33
CA GLY A 69 5.93 -12.77 -15.65
C GLY A 69 6.87 -12.15 -14.59
N THR A 70 6.57 -10.95 -14.11
CA THR A 70 7.48 -10.14 -13.27
C THR A 70 7.87 -10.77 -11.94
N ARG A 71 7.21 -11.87 -11.52
CA ARG A 71 7.60 -12.66 -10.35
C ARG A 71 8.94 -13.37 -10.50
N GLN A 72 9.40 -13.60 -11.73
CA GLN A 72 10.65 -14.29 -12.01
C GLN A 72 11.88 -13.36 -11.94
N GLY A 73 11.62 -12.07 -11.78
CA GLY A 73 12.66 -11.04 -11.77
C GLY A 73 12.58 -10.15 -13.01
N VAL A 74 13.49 -9.20 -13.09
CA VAL A 74 13.58 -8.19 -14.14
C VAL A 74 15.03 -8.13 -14.58
N SER A 75 15.31 -8.50 -15.83
CA SER A 75 16.67 -8.61 -16.36
C SER A 75 16.85 -7.97 -17.75
N THR A 76 15.79 -7.96 -18.54
CA THR A 76 15.82 -7.43 -19.91
C THR A 76 15.06 -6.09 -20.01
N PRO A 77 15.24 -5.31 -21.07
CA PRO A 77 14.43 -4.11 -21.31
C PRO A 77 12.92 -4.39 -21.32
N GLU A 78 12.52 -5.53 -21.89
CA GLU A 78 11.12 -5.97 -21.96
C GLU A 78 10.56 -6.28 -20.55
N ASP A 79 11.37 -6.93 -19.69
CA ASP A 79 11.01 -7.17 -18.29
C ASP A 79 10.79 -5.85 -17.54
N TRP A 80 11.65 -4.85 -17.79
CA TRP A 80 11.49 -3.51 -17.19
C TRP A 80 10.21 -2.81 -17.64
N GLN A 81 9.82 -2.98 -18.90
CA GLN A 81 8.54 -2.47 -19.38
C GLN A 81 7.38 -3.17 -18.66
N GLY A 82 7.45 -4.50 -18.53
CA GLY A 82 6.45 -5.26 -17.75
C GLY A 82 6.38 -4.83 -16.28
N PHE A 83 7.53 -4.57 -15.66
CA PHE A 83 7.60 -4.06 -14.30
C PHE A 83 6.95 -2.68 -14.18
N GLN A 84 7.18 -1.77 -15.14
CA GLN A 84 6.54 -0.46 -15.18
C GLN A 84 5.01 -0.59 -15.24
N GLU A 85 4.48 -1.50 -16.05
CA GLU A 85 3.03 -1.73 -16.15
C GLU A 85 2.43 -2.22 -14.82
N VAL A 86 3.13 -3.15 -14.11
CA VAL A 86 2.72 -3.61 -12.79
C VAL A 86 2.74 -2.46 -11.78
N TRP A 87 3.80 -1.65 -11.82
CA TRP A 87 3.94 -0.49 -10.94
C TRP A 87 2.84 0.54 -11.17
N LEU A 88 2.51 0.86 -12.44
CA LEU A 88 1.43 1.78 -12.80
C LEU A 88 0.08 1.27 -12.31
N SER A 89 -0.21 -0.01 -12.50
CA SER A 89 -1.46 -0.63 -12.07
C SER A 89 -1.59 -0.61 -10.52
N ALA A 90 -0.54 -0.99 -9.79
CA ALA A 90 -0.53 -0.92 -8.33
C ALA A 90 -0.69 0.51 -7.81
N ARG A 91 -0.08 1.49 -8.49
CA ARG A 91 -0.21 2.91 -8.17
C ARG A 91 -1.63 3.43 -8.34
N LYS A 92 -2.36 2.99 -9.37
CA LYS A 92 -3.78 3.36 -9.55
C LYS A 92 -4.60 2.98 -8.31
N LEU A 93 -4.45 1.76 -7.79
CA LEU A 93 -5.16 1.34 -6.59
C LEU A 93 -4.76 2.18 -5.37
N ASN A 94 -3.46 2.45 -5.20
CA ASN A 94 -2.99 3.32 -4.12
C ASN A 94 -3.59 4.73 -4.20
N GLN A 95 -3.69 5.31 -5.39
CA GLN A 95 -4.35 6.60 -5.59
C GLN A 95 -5.82 6.58 -5.18
N ILE A 96 -6.55 5.49 -5.48
CA ILE A 96 -7.94 5.33 -5.05
C ILE A 96 -8.03 5.28 -3.53
N VAL A 97 -7.17 4.49 -2.87
CA VAL A 97 -7.14 4.39 -1.40
C VAL A 97 -6.84 5.75 -0.76
N VAL A 98 -5.82 6.46 -1.23
CA VAL A 98 -5.44 7.79 -0.72
C VAL A 98 -6.57 8.82 -0.95
N TYR A 99 -7.19 8.81 -2.12
CA TYR A 99 -8.33 9.68 -2.42
C TYR A 99 -9.51 9.43 -1.47
N LEU A 100 -9.85 8.16 -1.24
CA LEU A 100 -10.93 7.78 -0.32
C LEU A 100 -10.57 8.10 1.14
N ALA A 101 -9.30 7.99 1.52
CA ALA A 101 -8.84 8.43 2.84
C ALA A 101 -9.04 9.94 3.04
N ALA A 102 -8.71 10.74 2.03
CA ALA A 102 -8.99 12.19 2.06
C ALA A 102 -10.49 12.48 2.17
N LYS A 103 -11.34 11.73 1.45
CA LYS A 103 -12.80 11.81 1.59
C LYS A 103 -13.29 11.42 3.00
N ALA A 104 -12.66 10.43 3.61
CA ALA A 104 -12.91 10.05 5.00
C ALA A 104 -12.30 11.05 6.01
N ARG A 105 -11.65 12.13 5.55
CA ARG A 105 -10.92 13.11 6.37
C ARG A 105 -9.80 12.48 7.21
N LEU A 106 -9.11 11.49 6.65
CA LEU A 106 -7.86 10.96 7.20
C LEU A 106 -6.69 11.65 6.53
N PRO A 107 -5.78 12.31 7.27
CA PRO A 107 -4.57 12.89 6.70
C PRO A 107 -3.53 11.78 6.46
N VAL A 108 -3.48 11.25 5.24
CA VAL A 108 -2.55 10.18 4.87
C VAL A 108 -1.53 10.65 3.85
N ILE A 109 -0.30 10.14 3.98
CA ILE A 109 0.78 10.32 3.01
C ILE A 109 1.21 8.94 2.52
N SER A 110 1.34 8.78 1.20
CA SER A 110 1.74 7.51 0.60
C SER A 110 3.26 7.36 0.58
N PHE A 111 3.74 6.20 1.06
CA PHE A 111 5.13 5.77 0.99
C PHE A 111 5.24 4.49 0.14
N PRO A 112 5.35 4.59 -1.19
CA PRO A 112 5.47 3.40 -2.02
C PRO A 112 6.81 2.71 -1.77
N PRO A 113 6.83 1.41 -1.43
CA PRO A 113 8.08 0.68 -1.15
C PRO A 113 9.07 0.72 -2.30
N SER A 114 8.59 0.77 -3.53
CA SER A 114 9.44 0.85 -4.75
C SER A 114 10.38 2.06 -4.79
N ALA A 115 10.09 3.11 -4.06
CA ALA A 115 10.94 4.31 -4.00
C ALA A 115 12.05 4.23 -2.94
N ALA A 116 11.96 3.27 -2.00
CA ALA A 116 12.81 3.24 -0.82
C ALA A 116 13.35 1.85 -0.48
N THR A 117 13.00 0.83 -1.28
CA THR A 117 13.33 -0.57 -0.98
C THR A 117 14.25 -1.15 -2.05
N PHE A 118 15.31 -1.82 -1.62
CA PHE A 118 16.15 -2.66 -2.45
C PHE A 118 15.92 -4.13 -2.08
N THR A 119 15.65 -4.94 -3.09
CA THR A 119 15.43 -6.38 -2.95
C THR A 119 16.41 -7.19 -3.80
N ALA A 120 16.85 -8.32 -3.30
CA ALA A 120 17.63 -9.31 -4.06
C ALA A 120 17.14 -10.71 -3.67
N ASN A 121 17.04 -11.61 -4.64
CA ASN A 121 16.57 -12.98 -4.43
C ASN A 121 15.25 -13.06 -3.64
N HIS A 122 14.27 -12.21 -3.99
CA HIS A 122 12.95 -12.10 -3.33
C HIS A 122 12.98 -11.67 -1.86
N ILE A 123 14.13 -11.20 -1.36
CA ILE A 123 14.30 -10.76 0.03
C ILE A 123 14.60 -9.26 0.04
N VAL A 124 13.96 -8.54 0.95
CA VAL A 124 14.27 -7.13 1.21
C VAL A 124 15.67 -7.04 1.84
N GLN A 125 16.61 -6.43 1.15
CA GLN A 125 17.98 -6.19 1.62
C GLN A 125 18.10 -4.85 2.34
N ARG A 126 17.39 -3.85 1.86
CA ARG A 126 17.39 -2.51 2.44
C ARG A 126 16.04 -1.83 2.23
N TRP A 127 15.58 -1.15 3.28
CA TRP A 127 14.41 -0.29 3.22
C TRP A 127 14.68 0.99 4.01
N GLU A 128 14.63 2.13 3.34
CA GLU A 128 14.80 3.42 3.99
C GLU A 128 13.50 3.84 4.66
N LEU A 129 13.49 3.79 5.98
CA LEU A 129 12.30 4.05 6.80
C LEU A 129 12.30 5.43 7.48
N THR A 130 13.40 6.18 7.40
CA THR A 130 13.54 7.47 8.09
C THR A 130 12.42 8.47 7.76
N PRO A 131 12.04 8.69 6.48
CA PRO A 131 10.95 9.60 6.15
C PRO A 131 9.60 9.16 6.74
N MET A 132 9.31 7.86 6.69
CA MET A 132 8.07 7.29 7.25
C MET A 132 8.01 7.47 8.77
N ARG A 133 9.12 7.18 9.48
CA ARG A 133 9.22 7.37 10.93
C ARG A 133 9.03 8.83 11.31
N ASN A 134 9.63 9.76 10.56
CA ASN A 134 9.47 11.19 10.80
C ASN A 134 8.01 11.63 10.67
N VAL A 135 7.29 11.18 9.65
CA VAL A 135 5.86 11.50 9.49
C VAL A 135 5.04 10.93 10.65
N LEU A 136 5.27 9.67 11.03
CA LEU A 136 4.58 9.04 12.16
C LEU A 136 4.88 9.71 13.52
N ALA A 137 6.03 10.37 13.66
CA ALA A 137 6.36 11.12 14.87
C ALA A 137 5.56 12.42 15.02
N HIS A 138 5.01 12.94 13.92
CA HIS A 138 4.23 14.19 13.91
C HIS A 138 2.71 13.97 13.93
N GLY A 139 2.24 12.73 13.93
CA GLY A 139 0.84 12.32 14.02
C GLY A 139 0.29 11.77 12.72
#